data_206766a61cae482f856506a5c63e60ca
#
_entry.id   206766a61cae482f856506a5c63e60ca
#
_cell.length_a   1.000
_cell.length_b   1.000
_cell.length_c   1.000
_cell.angle_alpha   90.00
_cell.angle_beta   90.00
_cell.angle_gamma   90.00
#
_symmetry.space_group_name_H-M   'P 1'
#
loop_
_entity.id
_entity.type
_entity.pdbx_description
1 polymer ?
#
loop_
_entity_poly.entity_id
_entity_poly.type
_entity_poly.pdbx_seq_one_letter_code
_entity_poly.pdbx_strand_id
1 'polypeptide(L)'
;VEVTGSAYYTADEIRAACGVAQGDNLLTLSRARIAGNIMAELPYVSTVKVTRRLPDTLELTVTEYDVTYAAQGADGASYLITADGKITEKIDETAARGHIAATGLQLADPVVGQQLTVAGDDDVAAQGQHDALCALLQALEEAGLTKKAASVAVPSSYELSFWYGDQYEVKLGNSENLPYKLAYLEKVLESLADYQTGTIDLSFSEGSEARF
;
A
#
# COMPACT_ATOMS: atom_id res chain seq x y z
N VAL A 1 29.32 -5.34 -4.95
CA VAL A 1 28.02 -4.71 -4.64
C VAL A 1 27.75 -4.89 -3.16
N GLU A 2 27.53 -3.78 -2.44
CA GLU A 2 27.14 -3.75 -1.02
C GLU A 2 25.63 -3.49 -0.94
N VAL A 3 24.92 -4.23 -0.08
CA VAL A 3 23.45 -4.14 0.08
C VAL A 3 23.13 -3.83 1.53
N THR A 4 22.23 -2.87 1.76
CA THR A 4 21.75 -2.47 3.08
C THR A 4 20.24 -2.17 3.06
N GLY A 5 19.56 -2.26 4.22
CA GLY A 5 18.19 -1.80 4.40
C GLY A 5 17.10 -2.85 4.12
N SER A 6 17.45 -4.09 3.77
CA SER A 6 16.48 -5.16 3.60
C SER A 6 16.37 -6.03 4.86
N ALA A 7 15.14 -6.41 5.20
CA ALA A 7 14.81 -7.37 6.24
C ALA A 7 14.16 -8.65 5.67
N TYR A 8 13.43 -8.52 4.57
CA TYR A 8 12.71 -9.61 3.92
C TYR A 8 13.59 -10.41 2.96
N TYR A 9 14.41 -9.71 2.16
CA TYR A 9 15.29 -10.34 1.18
C TYR A 9 16.74 -10.41 1.66
N THR A 10 17.42 -11.48 1.27
CA THR A 10 18.86 -11.61 1.50
C THR A 10 19.67 -10.68 0.57
N ALA A 11 20.88 -10.32 1.00
CA ALA A 11 21.77 -9.51 0.16
C ALA A 11 22.11 -10.20 -1.18
N ASP A 12 22.10 -11.53 -1.22
CA ASP A 12 22.41 -12.29 -2.44
C ASP A 12 21.24 -12.27 -3.43
N GLU A 13 19.99 -12.34 -2.97
CA GLU A 13 18.81 -12.18 -3.81
C GLU A 13 18.76 -10.78 -4.44
N ILE A 14 19.04 -9.73 -3.66
CA ILE A 14 19.08 -8.36 -4.17
C ILE A 14 20.23 -8.18 -5.16
N ARG A 15 21.40 -8.80 -4.93
CA ARG A 15 22.52 -8.79 -5.90
C ARG A 15 22.16 -9.50 -7.19
N ALA A 16 21.48 -10.64 -7.11
CA ALA A 16 21.01 -11.36 -8.29
C ALA A 16 20.03 -10.52 -9.12
N ALA A 17 19.03 -9.90 -8.44
CA ALA A 17 18.02 -9.06 -9.06
C ALA A 17 18.60 -7.78 -9.69
N CYS A 18 19.72 -7.24 -9.20
CA CYS A 18 20.28 -5.99 -9.73
C CYS A 18 20.82 -6.09 -11.17
N GLY A 19 21.12 -7.31 -11.65
CA GLY A 19 21.59 -7.56 -13.01
C GLY A 19 22.96 -6.96 -13.32
N VAL A 20 23.83 -6.78 -12.29
CA VAL A 20 25.18 -6.25 -12.41
C VAL A 20 26.19 -7.35 -12.12
N ALA A 21 27.13 -7.58 -13.04
CA ALA A 21 28.20 -8.55 -12.89
C ALA A 21 29.49 -7.93 -12.31
N GLN A 22 30.31 -8.79 -11.69
CA GLN A 22 31.64 -8.37 -11.28
C GLN A 22 32.52 -8.09 -12.50
N GLY A 23 33.11 -6.89 -12.55
CA GLY A 23 33.88 -6.40 -13.67
C GLY A 23 33.16 -5.39 -14.56
N ASP A 24 31.88 -5.18 -14.34
CA ASP A 24 31.14 -4.15 -15.05
C ASP A 24 31.67 -2.75 -14.72
N ASN A 25 31.65 -1.88 -15.74
CA ASN A 25 32.11 -0.50 -15.56
C ASN A 25 31.06 0.33 -14.81
N LEU A 26 31.37 0.69 -13.55
CA LEU A 26 30.46 1.46 -12.68
C LEU A 26 29.99 2.79 -13.31
N LEU A 27 30.80 3.41 -14.17
CA LEU A 27 30.46 4.72 -14.76
C LEU A 27 29.37 4.61 -15.84
N THR A 28 29.25 3.45 -16.48
CA THR A 28 28.28 3.17 -17.56
C THR A 28 26.97 2.55 -17.06
N LEU A 29 26.93 2.06 -15.82
CA LEU A 29 25.73 1.44 -15.24
C LEU A 29 24.61 2.46 -15.09
N SER A 30 23.40 2.09 -15.51
CA SER A 30 22.17 2.89 -15.29
C SER A 30 21.59 2.61 -13.92
N ARG A 31 21.57 3.62 -13.04
CA ARG A 31 20.96 3.51 -11.71
C ARG A 31 19.48 3.19 -11.78
N ALA A 32 18.77 3.84 -12.70
CA ALA A 32 17.33 3.63 -12.89
C ALA A 32 17.02 2.19 -13.34
N ARG A 33 17.85 1.62 -14.26
CA ARG A 33 17.69 0.24 -14.69
C ARG A 33 17.93 -0.75 -13.56
N ILE A 34 18.97 -0.54 -12.75
CA ILE A 34 19.28 -1.40 -11.60
C ILE A 34 18.12 -1.36 -10.59
N ALA A 35 17.66 -0.18 -10.23
CA ALA A 35 16.52 -0.03 -9.32
C ALA A 35 15.26 -0.68 -9.88
N GLY A 36 14.96 -0.46 -11.17
CA GLY A 36 13.81 -1.06 -11.86
C GLY A 36 13.86 -2.59 -11.88
N ASN A 37 15.03 -3.20 -12.15
CA ASN A 37 15.19 -4.65 -12.13
C ASN A 37 14.89 -5.22 -10.73
N ILE A 38 15.48 -4.63 -9.68
CA ILE A 38 15.26 -5.06 -8.30
C ILE A 38 13.78 -4.96 -7.92
N MET A 39 13.13 -3.83 -8.22
CA MET A 39 11.72 -3.62 -7.88
C MET A 39 10.76 -4.52 -8.69
N ALA A 40 11.17 -4.96 -9.88
CA ALA A 40 10.38 -5.88 -10.70
C ALA A 40 10.50 -7.34 -10.22
N GLU A 41 11.71 -7.78 -9.81
CA GLU A 41 11.95 -9.15 -9.36
C GLU A 41 11.63 -9.38 -7.89
N LEU A 42 11.68 -8.32 -7.06
CA LEU A 42 11.46 -8.39 -5.62
C LEU A 42 10.22 -7.55 -5.22
N PRO A 43 9.02 -8.16 -5.17
CA PRO A 43 7.76 -7.44 -5.02
C PRO A 43 7.63 -6.61 -3.74
N TYR A 44 8.26 -7.02 -2.63
CA TYR A 44 8.22 -6.28 -1.37
C TYR A 44 9.16 -5.06 -1.34
N VAL A 45 9.98 -4.86 -2.37
CA VAL A 45 10.83 -3.68 -2.46
C VAL A 45 10.03 -2.46 -2.91
N SER A 46 10.01 -1.44 -2.07
CA SER A 46 9.36 -0.14 -2.30
C SER A 46 10.28 0.81 -3.07
N THR A 47 11.51 1.01 -2.58
CA THR A 47 12.48 1.90 -3.24
C THR A 47 13.88 1.34 -3.18
N VAL A 48 14.69 1.69 -4.19
CA VAL A 48 16.10 1.33 -4.25
C VAL A 48 16.95 2.57 -4.54
N LYS A 49 17.78 2.96 -3.59
CA LYS A 49 18.79 4.00 -3.80
C LYS A 49 20.09 3.37 -4.26
N VAL A 50 20.51 3.69 -5.48
CA VAL A 50 21.74 3.17 -6.10
C VAL A 50 22.83 4.25 -6.03
N THR A 51 23.89 3.99 -5.27
CA THR A 51 25.04 4.90 -5.08
C THR A 51 26.32 4.25 -5.60
N ARG A 52 27.14 5.01 -6.33
CA ARG A 52 28.47 4.57 -6.78
C ARG A 52 29.51 5.08 -5.80
N ARG A 53 30.27 4.17 -5.25
CA ARG A 53 31.39 4.46 -4.36
C ARG A 53 32.69 4.08 -5.08
N LEU A 54 33.33 5.08 -5.64
CA LEU A 54 34.57 4.86 -6.40
C LEU A 54 35.69 4.33 -5.49
N PRO A 55 36.59 3.48 -6.00
CA PRO A 55 36.75 3.17 -7.42
C PRO A 55 35.89 2.00 -7.93
N ASP A 56 35.38 1.10 -7.09
CA ASP A 56 34.95 -0.25 -7.48
C ASP A 56 33.64 -0.74 -6.84
N THR A 57 32.98 0.08 -6.02
CA THR A 57 31.85 -0.35 -5.22
C THR A 57 30.53 0.26 -5.68
N LEU A 58 29.50 -0.59 -5.84
CA LEU A 58 28.11 -0.19 -6.01
C LEU A 58 27.38 -0.47 -4.68
N GLU A 59 26.79 0.57 -4.12
CA GLU A 59 26.01 0.51 -2.87
C GLU A 59 24.52 0.58 -3.19
N LEU A 60 23.76 -0.40 -2.72
CA LEU A 60 22.32 -0.51 -2.87
C LEU A 60 21.69 -0.35 -1.48
N THR A 61 20.92 0.71 -1.28
CA THR A 61 20.08 0.87 -0.09
C THR A 61 18.66 0.57 -0.50
N VAL A 62 18.09 -0.48 0.07
CA VAL A 62 16.74 -0.96 -0.23
C VAL A 62 15.80 -0.55 0.90
N THR A 63 14.61 -0.09 0.53
CA THR A 63 13.49 0.12 1.46
C THR A 63 12.38 -0.84 1.06
N GLU A 64 11.82 -1.55 2.03
CA GLU A 64 10.72 -2.48 1.83
C GLU A 64 9.40 -1.87 2.33
N TYR A 65 8.27 -2.42 1.88
CA TYR A 65 6.97 -2.04 2.40
C TYR A 65 6.80 -2.59 3.82
N ASP A 66 6.43 -1.73 4.75
CA ASP A 66 6.19 -2.10 6.15
C ASP A 66 4.79 -2.70 6.36
N VAL A 67 3.83 -2.32 5.52
CA VAL A 67 2.43 -2.73 5.63
C VAL A 67 1.95 -3.29 4.29
N THR A 68 1.19 -4.38 4.36
CA THR A 68 0.48 -4.95 3.24
C THR A 68 -0.97 -5.20 3.60
N TYR A 69 -1.84 -5.10 2.61
CA TYR A 69 -3.29 -5.25 2.74
C TYR A 69 -3.72 -6.50 1.99
N ALA A 70 -4.74 -7.20 2.49
CA ALA A 70 -5.27 -8.38 1.85
C ALA A 70 -6.49 -8.01 0.99
N ALA A 71 -6.42 -8.22 -0.32
CA ALA A 71 -7.52 -8.01 -1.26
C ALA A 71 -7.90 -9.32 -1.95
N GLN A 72 -9.17 -9.48 -2.31
CA GLN A 72 -9.65 -10.66 -3.02
C GLN A 72 -9.55 -10.46 -4.53
N GLY A 73 -9.00 -11.45 -5.23
CA GLY A 73 -9.05 -11.52 -6.69
C GLY A 73 -10.38 -12.05 -7.22
N ALA A 74 -10.70 -11.74 -8.46
CA ALA A 74 -11.86 -12.29 -9.17
C ALA A 74 -11.77 -13.82 -9.35
N ASP A 75 -10.55 -14.38 -9.23
CA ASP A 75 -10.28 -15.83 -9.18
C ASP A 75 -10.63 -16.48 -7.82
N GLY A 76 -11.10 -15.69 -6.85
CA GLY A 76 -11.45 -16.13 -5.50
C GLY A 76 -10.25 -16.32 -4.56
N ALA A 77 -9.03 -16.07 -5.00
CA ALA A 77 -7.85 -16.13 -4.16
C ALA A 77 -7.59 -14.79 -3.47
N SER A 78 -6.81 -14.81 -2.38
CA SER A 78 -6.39 -13.61 -1.68
C SER A 78 -4.98 -13.19 -2.11
N TYR A 79 -4.76 -11.90 -2.18
CA TYR A 79 -3.50 -11.29 -2.58
C TYR A 79 -3.10 -10.20 -1.60
N LEU A 80 -1.80 -10.12 -1.31
CA LEU A 80 -1.25 -8.98 -0.60
C LEU A 80 -0.95 -7.86 -1.58
N ILE A 81 -1.41 -6.66 -1.23
CA ILE A 81 -1.19 -5.43 -1.98
C ILE A 81 -0.54 -4.37 -1.08
N THR A 82 0.15 -3.44 -1.67
CA THR A 82 0.77 -2.29 -1.00
C THR A 82 -0.09 -1.03 -1.16
N ALA A 83 0.22 0.02 -0.43
CA ALA A 83 -0.52 1.28 -0.51
C ALA A 83 -0.42 1.98 -1.88
N ASP A 84 0.62 1.70 -2.66
CA ASP A 84 0.76 2.19 -4.03
C ASP A 84 0.15 1.24 -5.08
N GLY A 85 -0.58 0.19 -4.64
CA GLY A 85 -1.32 -0.70 -5.51
C GLY A 85 -0.49 -1.84 -6.12
N LYS A 86 0.71 -2.12 -5.65
CA LYS A 86 1.52 -3.25 -6.15
C LYS A 86 1.09 -4.56 -5.48
N ILE A 87 0.96 -5.63 -6.26
CA ILE A 87 0.67 -6.97 -5.76
C ILE A 87 2.00 -7.62 -5.34
N THR A 88 2.13 -7.98 -4.07
CA THR A 88 3.37 -8.54 -3.52
C THR A 88 3.36 -10.06 -3.43
N GLU A 89 2.22 -10.64 -3.10
CA GLU A 89 2.13 -12.09 -2.88
C GLU A 89 0.70 -12.60 -3.09
N LYS A 90 0.57 -13.88 -3.52
CA LYS A 90 -0.68 -14.63 -3.47
C LYS A 90 -0.69 -15.45 -2.18
N ILE A 91 -1.71 -15.31 -1.37
CA ILE A 91 -1.82 -15.94 -0.04
C ILE A 91 -3.09 -16.77 0.08
N ASP A 92 -3.13 -17.65 1.08
CA ASP A 92 -4.35 -18.35 1.46
C ASP A 92 -5.26 -17.48 2.36
N GLU A 93 -6.52 -17.90 2.50
CA GLU A 93 -7.51 -17.19 3.32
C GLU A 93 -7.10 -17.10 4.81
N THR A 94 -6.32 -18.06 5.31
CA THR A 94 -5.89 -18.10 6.70
C THR A 94 -4.82 -17.03 6.95
N ALA A 95 -3.86 -16.91 6.04
CA ALA A 95 -2.83 -15.87 6.08
C ALA A 95 -3.45 -14.47 5.90
N ALA A 96 -4.47 -14.34 5.04
CA ALA A 96 -5.17 -13.07 4.82
C ALA A 96 -5.74 -12.44 6.10
N ARG A 97 -6.16 -13.25 7.07
CA ARG A 97 -6.69 -12.79 8.38
C ARG A 97 -5.66 -12.06 9.25
N GLY A 98 -4.38 -12.20 8.94
CA GLY A 98 -3.29 -11.49 9.62
C GLY A 98 -3.03 -10.08 9.09
N HIS A 99 -3.70 -9.70 8.00
CA HIS A 99 -3.51 -8.42 7.32
C HIS A 99 -4.78 -7.56 7.35
N ILE A 100 -4.63 -6.27 7.09
CA ILE A 100 -5.76 -5.36 6.95
C ILE A 100 -6.54 -5.74 5.69
N ALA A 101 -7.81 -6.10 5.83
CA ALA A 101 -8.62 -6.50 4.69
C ALA A 101 -9.05 -5.29 3.85
N ALA A 102 -8.74 -5.32 2.54
CA ALA A 102 -9.27 -4.36 1.57
C ALA A 102 -10.49 -4.99 0.87
N THR A 103 -11.66 -4.42 1.10
CA THR A 103 -12.96 -4.94 0.70
C THR A 103 -13.72 -3.96 -0.22
N GLY A 104 -14.87 -4.40 -0.75
CA GLY A 104 -15.70 -3.57 -1.65
C GLY A 104 -15.20 -3.55 -3.09
N LEU A 105 -14.11 -4.23 -3.40
CA LEU A 105 -13.56 -4.40 -4.74
C LEU A 105 -13.00 -5.82 -4.93
N GLN A 106 -12.75 -6.18 -6.17
CA GLN A 106 -12.03 -7.41 -6.54
C GLN A 106 -10.91 -7.07 -7.54
N LEU A 107 -9.80 -7.79 -7.45
CA LEU A 107 -8.69 -7.61 -8.37
C LEU A 107 -8.96 -8.37 -9.68
N ALA A 108 -8.79 -7.69 -10.82
CA ALA A 108 -8.84 -8.33 -12.14
C ALA A 108 -7.47 -8.92 -12.48
N ASP A 109 -7.44 -10.18 -12.89
CA ASP A 109 -6.25 -10.90 -13.35
C ASP A 109 -4.96 -10.58 -12.56
N PRO A 110 -4.96 -10.75 -11.23
CA PRO A 110 -3.86 -10.28 -10.38
C PRO A 110 -2.57 -11.06 -10.65
N VAL A 111 -1.47 -10.32 -10.90
CA VAL A 111 -0.14 -10.86 -11.15
C VAL A 111 0.85 -10.30 -10.12
N VAL A 112 1.53 -11.18 -9.39
CA VAL A 112 2.55 -10.80 -8.40
C VAL A 112 3.67 -9.98 -9.08
N GLY A 113 4.06 -8.88 -8.45
CA GLY A 113 5.06 -7.93 -8.95
C GLY A 113 4.48 -6.82 -9.84
N GLN A 114 3.22 -6.90 -10.25
CA GLN A 114 2.55 -5.88 -11.07
C GLN A 114 1.61 -4.98 -10.25
N GLN A 115 1.19 -3.88 -10.86
CA GLN A 115 0.15 -3.01 -10.33
C GLN A 115 -1.20 -3.73 -10.39
N LEU A 116 -2.02 -3.56 -9.37
CA LEU A 116 -3.35 -4.09 -9.33
C LEU A 116 -4.26 -3.40 -10.36
N THR A 117 -5.20 -4.16 -10.87
CA THR A 117 -6.35 -3.64 -11.61
C THR A 117 -7.61 -4.08 -10.91
N VAL A 118 -8.62 -3.22 -10.88
CA VAL A 118 -9.92 -3.52 -10.26
C VAL A 118 -10.83 -4.15 -11.30
N ALA A 119 -11.53 -5.21 -10.91
CA ALA A 119 -12.51 -5.88 -11.78
C ALA A 119 -13.79 -5.04 -11.87
N GLY A 120 -14.29 -4.83 -13.07
CA GLY A 120 -15.53 -4.09 -13.32
C GLY A 120 -15.83 -4.03 -14.82
N ASP A 121 -17.10 -3.77 -15.16
CA ASP A 121 -17.55 -3.63 -16.55
C ASP A 121 -17.29 -2.22 -17.13
N ASP A 122 -16.97 -1.25 -16.26
CA ASP A 122 -16.66 0.13 -16.61
C ASP A 122 -15.21 0.47 -16.21
N ASP A 123 -14.33 0.59 -17.20
CA ASP A 123 -12.91 0.88 -17.00
C ASP A 123 -12.66 2.19 -16.24
N VAL A 124 -13.52 3.21 -16.43
CA VAL A 124 -13.38 4.51 -15.74
C VAL A 124 -13.75 4.39 -14.28
N ALA A 125 -14.81 3.65 -13.96
CA ALA A 125 -15.19 3.38 -12.59
C ALA A 125 -14.16 2.51 -11.88
N ALA A 126 -13.65 1.46 -12.53
CA ALA A 126 -12.60 0.58 -12.00
C ALA A 126 -11.29 1.34 -11.73
N GLN A 127 -10.87 2.22 -12.64
CA GLN A 127 -9.70 3.07 -12.43
C GLN A 127 -9.93 4.08 -11.29
N GLY A 128 -11.11 4.69 -11.22
CA GLY A 128 -11.47 5.59 -10.11
C GLY A 128 -11.45 4.89 -8.75
N GLN A 129 -11.88 3.62 -8.71
CA GLN A 129 -11.85 2.79 -7.51
C GLN A 129 -10.43 2.39 -7.11
N HIS A 130 -9.57 2.06 -8.10
CA HIS A 130 -8.15 1.84 -7.90
C HIS A 130 -7.47 3.07 -7.26
N ASP A 131 -7.67 4.25 -7.87
CA ASP A 131 -7.04 5.49 -7.41
C ASP A 131 -7.52 5.87 -6.00
N ALA A 132 -8.81 5.66 -5.72
CA ALA A 132 -9.41 5.90 -4.41
C ALA A 132 -8.84 4.94 -3.34
N LEU A 133 -8.65 3.65 -3.69
CA LEU A 133 -8.01 2.68 -2.80
C LEU A 133 -6.59 3.12 -2.46
N CYS A 134 -5.75 3.37 -3.46
CA CYS A 134 -4.36 3.79 -3.25
C CYS A 134 -4.27 5.08 -2.42
N ALA A 135 -5.11 6.07 -2.71
CA ALA A 135 -5.16 7.32 -1.93
C ALA A 135 -5.54 7.08 -0.46
N LEU A 136 -6.51 6.19 -0.20
CA LEU A 136 -6.91 5.84 1.17
C LEU A 136 -5.79 5.13 1.93
N LEU A 137 -5.16 4.12 1.31
CA LEU A 137 -4.10 3.35 1.94
C LEU A 137 -2.88 4.23 2.26
N GLN A 138 -2.45 5.07 1.32
CA GLN A 138 -1.36 6.03 1.53
C GLN A 138 -1.69 7.03 2.65
N ALA A 139 -2.91 7.57 2.67
CA ALA A 139 -3.31 8.51 3.71
C ALA A 139 -3.33 7.86 5.11
N LEU A 140 -3.74 6.58 5.22
CA LEU A 140 -3.69 5.84 6.49
C LEU A 140 -2.25 5.56 6.95
N GLU A 141 -1.33 5.27 6.01
CA GLU A 141 0.10 5.10 6.32
C GLU A 141 0.73 6.41 6.79
N GLU A 142 0.50 7.51 6.06
CA GLU A 142 1.00 8.85 6.41
C GLU A 142 0.47 9.34 7.75
N ALA A 143 -0.80 9.06 8.08
CA ALA A 143 -1.41 9.37 9.36
C ALA A 143 -0.97 8.42 10.50
N GLY A 144 -0.24 7.33 10.22
CA GLY A 144 0.16 6.34 11.22
C GLY A 144 -1.00 5.52 11.78
N LEU A 145 -2.13 5.47 11.06
CA LEU A 145 -3.36 4.79 11.49
C LEU A 145 -3.43 3.31 11.09
N THR A 146 -2.48 2.81 10.31
CA THR A 146 -2.46 1.42 9.82
C THR A 146 -2.52 0.39 10.93
N LYS A 147 -1.84 0.62 12.07
CA LYS A 147 -1.88 -0.30 13.23
C LYS A 147 -3.23 -0.36 13.92
N LYS A 148 -4.09 0.61 13.66
CA LYS A 148 -5.42 0.74 14.26
C LYS A 148 -6.55 0.43 13.26
N ALA A 149 -6.23 0.34 11.97
CA ALA A 149 -7.18 -0.04 10.94
C ALA A 149 -7.35 -1.57 10.92
N ALA A 150 -8.58 -2.06 11.13
CA ALA A 150 -8.89 -3.48 11.03
C ALA A 150 -9.23 -3.89 9.59
N SER A 151 -9.94 -3.04 8.85
CA SER A 151 -10.24 -3.23 7.43
C SER A 151 -10.49 -1.90 6.74
N VAL A 152 -10.33 -1.88 5.43
CA VAL A 152 -10.72 -0.76 4.56
C VAL A 152 -11.78 -1.24 3.57
N ALA A 153 -12.69 -0.37 3.17
CA ALA A 153 -13.71 -0.68 2.18
C ALA A 153 -13.79 0.44 1.13
N VAL A 154 -13.75 0.04 -0.14
CA VAL A 154 -13.82 0.93 -1.29
C VAL A 154 -14.81 0.36 -2.31
N PRO A 155 -16.13 0.37 -2.02
CA PRO A 155 -17.14 -0.14 -2.95
C PRO A 155 -17.27 0.74 -4.20
N SER A 156 -16.89 2.00 -4.11
CA SER A 156 -16.79 2.94 -5.24
C SER A 156 -15.77 4.05 -4.93
N SER A 157 -15.42 4.87 -5.92
CA SER A 157 -14.53 6.03 -5.73
C SER A 157 -15.12 7.13 -4.82
N TYR A 158 -16.39 7.04 -4.46
CA TYR A 158 -17.13 8.02 -3.63
C TYR A 158 -17.55 7.48 -2.27
N GLU A 159 -17.27 6.20 -2.00
CA GLU A 159 -17.68 5.51 -0.77
C GLU A 159 -16.49 4.83 -0.12
N LEU A 160 -15.58 5.63 0.44
CA LEU A 160 -14.46 5.13 1.20
C LEU A 160 -14.82 5.06 2.67
N SER A 161 -14.49 3.94 3.29
CA SER A 161 -14.59 3.77 4.74
C SER A 161 -13.48 2.85 5.25
N PHE A 162 -13.27 2.88 6.56
CA PHE A 162 -12.41 1.91 7.24
C PHE A 162 -12.89 1.65 8.67
N TRP A 163 -12.56 0.49 9.21
CA TRP A 163 -12.79 0.16 10.61
C TRP A 163 -11.60 0.56 11.46
N TYR A 164 -11.84 1.42 12.44
CA TYR A 164 -10.86 1.79 13.46
C TYR A 164 -10.98 0.82 14.64
N GLY A 165 -10.06 -0.14 14.70
CA GLY A 165 -10.19 -1.29 15.59
C GLY A 165 -11.49 -2.04 15.34
N ASP A 166 -12.11 -2.50 16.43
CA ASP A 166 -13.43 -3.15 16.43
C ASP A 166 -14.54 -2.18 16.88
N GLN A 167 -14.23 -0.88 17.00
CA GLN A 167 -15.10 0.08 17.68
C GLN A 167 -15.85 0.98 16.71
N TYR A 168 -15.17 1.53 15.70
CA TYR A 168 -15.76 2.56 14.85
C TYR A 168 -15.63 2.24 13.37
N GLU A 169 -16.77 2.31 12.67
CA GLU A 169 -16.77 2.46 11.22
C GLU A 169 -16.58 3.94 10.88
N VAL A 170 -15.49 4.28 10.21
CA VAL A 170 -15.18 5.65 9.78
C VAL A 170 -15.53 5.79 8.31
N LYS A 171 -16.55 6.61 7.99
CA LYS A 171 -16.97 6.94 6.62
C LYS A 171 -16.27 8.20 6.15
N LEU A 172 -15.52 8.10 5.06
CA LEU A 172 -14.73 9.19 4.51
C LEU A 172 -15.35 9.80 3.24
N GLY A 173 -16.30 9.09 2.62
CA GLY A 173 -16.90 9.52 1.34
C GLY A 173 -15.92 9.34 0.19
N ASN A 174 -15.51 10.43 -0.47
CA ASN A 174 -14.52 10.40 -1.54
C ASN A 174 -13.08 10.59 -1.03
N SER A 175 -12.10 10.46 -1.94
CA SER A 175 -10.67 10.61 -1.64
C SER A 175 -10.20 12.07 -1.47
N GLU A 176 -11.09 13.07 -1.56
CA GLU A 176 -10.72 14.47 -1.38
C GLU A 176 -10.39 14.77 0.09
N ASN A 177 -9.32 15.52 0.31
CA ASN A 177 -8.91 16.02 1.63
C ASN A 177 -8.75 14.92 2.71
N LEU A 178 -8.34 13.68 2.32
CA LEU A 178 -8.13 12.58 3.27
C LEU A 178 -7.21 12.95 4.45
N PRO A 179 -6.08 13.63 4.26
CA PRO A 179 -5.23 14.05 5.40
C PRO A 179 -5.98 14.91 6.41
N TYR A 180 -6.84 15.84 5.94
CA TYR A 180 -7.65 16.67 6.81
C TYR A 180 -8.71 15.87 7.56
N LYS A 181 -9.42 14.95 6.86
CA LYS A 181 -10.44 14.08 7.47
C LYS A 181 -9.82 13.18 8.54
N LEU A 182 -8.64 12.61 8.29
CA LEU A 182 -7.94 11.75 9.25
C LEU A 182 -7.40 12.54 10.45
N ALA A 183 -6.86 13.73 10.25
CA ALA A 183 -6.45 14.61 11.35
C ALA A 183 -7.64 15.08 12.19
N TYR A 184 -8.81 15.25 11.57
CA TYR A 184 -10.06 15.56 12.29
C TYR A 184 -10.55 14.36 13.08
N LEU A 185 -10.45 13.13 12.50
CA LEU A 185 -10.79 11.89 13.20
C LEU A 185 -10.03 11.76 14.52
N GLU A 186 -8.73 12.04 14.55
CA GLU A 186 -7.93 11.97 15.79
C GLU A 186 -8.51 12.85 16.89
N LYS A 187 -8.93 14.07 16.56
CA LYS A 187 -9.57 14.99 17.52
C LYS A 187 -10.94 14.48 18.00
N VAL A 188 -11.70 13.85 17.09
CA VAL A 188 -12.98 13.23 17.46
C VAL A 188 -12.74 12.09 18.42
N LEU A 189 -11.79 11.20 18.13
CA LEU A 189 -11.44 10.05 18.98
C LEU A 189 -10.96 10.47 20.37
N GLU A 190 -10.23 11.58 20.50
CA GLU A 190 -9.81 12.15 21.80
C GLU A 190 -11.00 12.58 22.67
N SER A 191 -12.15 12.91 22.07
CA SER A 191 -13.35 13.35 22.76
C SER A 191 -14.30 12.21 23.13
N LEU A 192 -14.09 11.02 22.60
CA LEU A 192 -14.92 9.83 22.82
C LEU A 192 -14.40 9.01 24.00
N ALA A 193 -15.31 8.36 24.72
CA ALA A 193 -14.94 7.46 25.79
C ALA A 193 -14.59 6.06 25.24
N ASP A 194 -13.67 5.35 25.87
CA ASP A 194 -13.12 4.05 25.43
C ASP A 194 -14.17 2.94 25.19
N TYR A 195 -15.35 3.07 25.80
CA TYR A 195 -16.42 2.08 25.66
C TYR A 195 -17.44 2.41 24.55
N GLN A 196 -17.30 3.56 23.89
CA GLN A 196 -18.20 3.96 22.81
C GLN A 196 -17.86 3.21 21.53
N THR A 197 -18.88 2.89 20.77
CA THR A 197 -18.78 2.25 19.45
C THR A 197 -19.80 2.85 18.51
N GLY A 198 -19.58 2.78 17.20
CA GLY A 198 -20.57 3.26 16.24
C GLY A 198 -19.95 3.70 14.91
N THR A 199 -20.61 4.64 14.25
CA THR A 199 -20.16 5.18 12.97
C THR A 199 -19.75 6.64 13.15
N ILE A 200 -18.56 6.99 12.65
CA ILE A 200 -18.06 8.36 12.54
C ILE A 200 -18.14 8.76 11.07
N ASP A 201 -19.02 9.70 10.75
CA ASP A 201 -19.21 10.16 9.37
C ASP A 201 -18.40 11.44 9.11
N LEU A 202 -17.36 11.28 8.28
CA LEU A 202 -16.46 12.33 7.80
C LEU A 202 -16.59 12.55 6.28
N SER A 203 -17.71 12.15 5.68
CA SER A 203 -17.94 12.27 4.24
C SER A 203 -18.24 13.71 3.77
N PHE A 204 -17.98 14.69 4.62
CA PHE A 204 -18.25 16.10 4.36
C PHE A 204 -17.16 16.77 3.51
N SER A 205 -17.56 17.79 2.73
CA SER A 205 -16.64 18.75 2.11
C SER A 205 -16.25 19.85 3.12
N GLU A 206 -15.11 20.52 2.88
CA GLU A 206 -14.65 21.63 3.73
C GLU A 206 -15.75 22.60 4.10
N GLY A 207 -16.00 22.81 5.40
CA GLY A 207 -17.05 23.72 5.93
C GLY A 207 -18.32 23.06 6.47
N SER A 208 -18.44 21.74 6.40
CA SER A 208 -19.55 20.99 7.02
C SER A 208 -19.14 20.48 8.42
N GLU A 209 -20.13 20.31 9.32
CA GLU A 209 -19.88 19.72 10.64
C GLU A 209 -19.97 18.19 10.58
N ALA A 210 -19.08 17.50 11.31
CA ALA A 210 -19.15 16.05 11.46
C ALA A 210 -20.44 15.62 12.15
N ARG A 211 -21.01 14.49 11.73
CA ARG A 211 -22.20 13.87 12.34
C ARG A 211 -21.79 12.62 13.12
N PHE A 212 -22.34 12.46 14.31
CA PHE A 212 -22.13 11.35 15.24
C PHE A 212 -23.40 10.53 15.37
#